data_c14bd548f854be12c038cd682d09d480
#
_entry.id   c14bd548f854be12c038cd682d09d480
#
_cell.length_a   1.000
_cell.length_b   1.000
_cell.length_c   1.000
_cell.angle_alpha   90.00
_cell.angle_beta   90.00
_cell.angle_gamma   90.00
#
_symmetry.space_group_name_H-M   'P 1'
#
loop_
_entity.id
_entity.type
_entity.pdbx_description
1 polymer ?
#
loop_
_entity_poly.entity_id
_entity_poly.type
_entity_poly.pdbx_seq_one_letter_code
_entity_poly.pdbx_strand_id
1 'polypeptide(L)'
;MSLEQSTRDAPFGAARHATQQGRSKTGMGQWLIAPLLALLSAIPIAVGYVVVELAAGHIRPETIRHLASPLPVVLHVASAAIYATLGALQFVSAFRRRFPGWHRAVGRLLLVCGLIAGLSALWMTLFYTHLPDTNDLLVAIRIAFSSTMIAFITLGFLAILRRDIPRHRAWMMRAYAVGLGAGTQALVFMVAEGVAGPPDQMGKALLMGASWLINLGVAELAIRRERAAGRGIASPPVRTGQHAGSTIQI
;
A
#
# COMPACT_ATOMS: atom_id res chain seq x y z
N MET A 1 1.60 -20.49 -74.57
CA MET A 1 1.80 -19.08 -74.02
C MET A 1 0.80 -18.88 -72.93
N SER A 2 1.25 -18.53 -71.73
CA SER A 2 0.50 -18.26 -70.49
C SER A 2 0.48 -19.39 -69.48
N LEU A 3 1.58 -19.57 -68.80
CA LEU A 3 1.69 -20.13 -67.45
C LEU A 3 2.51 -19.16 -66.59
N GLU A 4 1.85 -18.17 -65.98
CA GLU A 4 2.49 -17.31 -64.97
C GLU A 4 1.43 -16.45 -64.30
N GLN A 5 0.76 -17.01 -63.26
CA GLN A 5 0.06 -16.23 -62.22
C GLN A 5 -0.56 -17.18 -61.22
N SER A 6 0.27 -17.68 -60.26
CA SER A 6 -0.29 -18.29 -59.05
C SER A 6 0.79 -18.44 -57.98
N THR A 7 1.25 -17.36 -57.40
CA THR A 7 1.95 -17.36 -56.11
C THR A 7 1.98 -15.96 -55.52
N ARG A 8 0.85 -15.44 -55.01
CA ARG A 8 0.84 -14.26 -54.11
C ARG A 8 -0.49 -14.20 -53.38
N ASP A 9 -0.73 -15.10 -52.48
CA ASP A 9 -1.68 -14.86 -51.39
C ASP A 9 -1.26 -15.68 -50.17
N ALA A 10 -0.24 -15.18 -49.45
CA ALA A 10 0.03 -15.61 -48.10
C ALA A 10 -0.80 -14.73 -47.14
N PRO A 11 -1.50 -15.31 -46.15
CA PRO A 11 -2.42 -14.55 -45.30
C PRO A 11 -1.63 -13.76 -44.23
N PHE A 12 -1.39 -12.49 -44.56
CA PHE A 12 -0.80 -11.51 -43.63
C PHE A 12 -1.75 -11.10 -42.50
N GLY A 13 -2.96 -11.70 -42.44
CA GLY A 13 -4.00 -11.34 -41.46
C GLY A 13 -3.97 -12.08 -40.13
N ALA A 14 -3.38 -13.27 -40.05
CA ALA A 14 -3.50 -14.12 -38.87
C ALA A 14 -2.60 -13.70 -37.69
N ALA A 15 -1.51 -13.00 -37.94
CA ALA A 15 -0.57 -12.59 -36.88
C ALA A 15 -1.02 -11.35 -36.08
N ARG A 16 -1.99 -10.56 -36.59
CA ARG A 16 -2.47 -9.36 -35.90
C ARG A 16 -3.55 -9.62 -34.86
N HIS A 17 -4.28 -10.73 -34.96
CA HIS A 17 -5.35 -11.05 -34.00
C HIS A 17 -4.89 -11.75 -32.73
N ALA A 18 -3.72 -12.39 -32.71
CA ALA A 18 -3.20 -13.08 -31.54
C ALA A 18 -2.59 -12.13 -30.47
N THR A 19 -2.20 -10.92 -30.84
CA THR A 19 -1.57 -9.94 -29.92
C THR A 19 -2.57 -9.06 -29.16
N GLN A 20 -3.86 -9.10 -29.48
CA GLN A 20 -4.86 -8.23 -28.85
C GLN A 20 -5.64 -8.88 -27.69
N GLN A 21 -5.59 -10.19 -27.54
CA GLN A 21 -6.37 -10.93 -26.53
C GLN A 21 -5.73 -11.02 -25.14
N GLY A 22 -4.48 -10.62 -24.96
CA GLY A 22 -3.76 -10.62 -23.66
C GLY A 22 -3.93 -9.37 -22.79
N ARG A 23 -4.62 -8.34 -23.26
CA ARG A 23 -4.57 -6.98 -22.67
C ARG A 23 -5.72 -6.59 -21.74
N SER A 24 -6.71 -7.44 -21.49
CA SER A 24 -7.95 -7.00 -20.83
C SER A 24 -8.17 -7.45 -19.37
N LYS A 25 -7.33 -8.31 -18.81
CA LYS A 25 -7.57 -8.83 -17.43
C LYS A 25 -6.87 -8.07 -16.30
N THR A 26 -5.97 -7.14 -16.59
CA THR A 26 -5.25 -6.36 -15.55
C THR A 26 -5.92 -5.04 -15.17
N GLY A 27 -6.91 -4.58 -15.94
CA GLY A 27 -7.53 -3.25 -15.74
C GLY A 27 -8.54 -3.21 -14.59
N MET A 28 -9.41 -4.21 -14.50
CA MET A 28 -10.57 -4.16 -13.59
C MET A 28 -10.18 -4.30 -12.11
N GLY A 29 -9.22 -5.17 -11.77
CA GLY A 29 -8.75 -5.35 -10.40
C GLY A 29 -8.05 -4.09 -9.82
N GLN A 30 -7.39 -3.29 -10.65
CA GLN A 30 -6.72 -2.07 -10.20
C GLN A 30 -7.69 -0.95 -9.85
N TRP A 31 -8.84 -0.87 -10.52
CA TRP A 31 -9.88 0.12 -10.22
C TRP A 31 -10.66 -0.19 -8.95
N LEU A 32 -10.74 -1.46 -8.55
CA LEU A 32 -11.37 -1.86 -7.28
C LEU A 32 -10.47 -1.63 -6.07
N ILE A 33 -9.14 -1.66 -6.24
CA ILE A 33 -8.19 -1.41 -5.16
C ILE A 33 -8.27 0.05 -4.67
N ALA A 34 -8.37 1.02 -5.57
CA ALA A 34 -8.43 2.44 -5.19
C ALA A 34 -9.66 2.79 -4.32
N PRO A 35 -10.91 2.40 -4.66
CA PRO A 35 -12.05 2.67 -3.79
C PRO A 35 -12.00 1.90 -2.46
N LEU A 36 -11.45 0.67 -2.44
CA LEU A 36 -11.25 -0.07 -1.21
C LEU A 36 -10.25 0.63 -0.28
N LEU A 37 -9.13 1.10 -0.82
CA LEU A 37 -8.15 1.86 -0.06
C LEU A 37 -8.71 3.22 0.37
N ALA A 38 -9.52 3.88 -0.46
CA ALA A 38 -10.20 5.12 -0.12
C ALA A 38 -11.23 4.92 1.00
N LEU A 39 -11.99 3.82 0.96
CA LEU A 39 -12.92 3.45 2.02
C LEU A 39 -12.18 3.21 3.35
N LEU A 40 -11.08 2.49 3.32
CA LEU A 40 -10.23 2.26 4.48
C LEU A 40 -9.61 3.56 5.03
N SER A 41 -9.43 4.56 4.17
CA SER A 41 -8.96 5.91 4.52
C SER A 41 -10.05 6.80 5.11
N ALA A 42 -11.33 6.47 4.93
CA ALA A 42 -12.45 7.26 5.46
C ALA A 42 -12.48 7.28 6.99
N ILE A 43 -12.03 6.19 7.63
CA ILE A 43 -12.00 6.06 9.09
C ILE A 43 -11.04 7.04 9.75
N PRO A 44 -9.76 7.19 9.31
CA PRO A 44 -8.87 8.24 9.81
C PRO A 44 -9.43 9.65 9.60
N ILE A 45 -10.17 9.89 8.52
CA ILE A 45 -10.81 11.18 8.26
C ILE A 45 -11.93 11.46 9.27
N ALA A 46 -12.77 10.47 9.58
CA ALA A 46 -13.82 10.60 10.59
C ALA A 46 -13.24 10.85 11.99
N VAL A 47 -12.14 10.17 12.33
CA VAL A 47 -11.38 10.44 13.58
C VAL A 47 -10.81 11.87 13.55
N GLY A 48 -10.34 12.34 12.40
CA GLY A 48 -9.86 13.71 12.21
C GLY A 48 -10.92 14.75 12.49
N TYR A 49 -12.16 14.51 12.06
CA TYR A 49 -13.30 15.36 12.40
C TYR A 49 -13.50 15.46 13.92
N VAL A 50 -13.46 14.34 14.63
CA VAL A 50 -13.56 14.31 16.10
C VAL A 50 -12.44 15.14 16.76
N VAL A 51 -11.24 15.12 16.23
CA VAL A 51 -10.12 15.93 16.75
C VAL A 51 -10.31 17.42 16.48
N VAL A 52 -10.87 17.79 15.33
CA VAL A 52 -11.24 19.19 15.02
C VAL A 52 -12.35 19.70 15.93
N GLU A 53 -13.38 18.90 16.18
CA GLU A 53 -14.44 19.20 17.17
C GLU A 53 -13.85 19.43 18.55
N LEU A 54 -12.86 18.62 18.93
CA LEU A 54 -12.12 18.76 20.19
C LEU A 54 -11.32 20.08 20.25
N ALA A 55 -10.60 20.40 19.16
CA ALA A 55 -9.86 21.66 19.04
C ALA A 55 -10.78 22.89 19.06
N ALA A 56 -12.04 22.72 18.65
CA ALA A 56 -13.09 23.74 18.72
C ALA A 56 -13.71 23.90 20.14
N GLY A 57 -13.23 23.14 21.14
CA GLY A 57 -13.67 23.26 22.53
C GLY A 57 -14.78 22.27 22.95
N HIS A 58 -15.17 21.33 22.10
CA HIS A 58 -16.10 20.26 22.43
C HIS A 58 -15.36 19.15 23.19
N ILE A 59 -15.11 19.37 24.48
CA ILE A 59 -14.27 18.49 25.33
C ILE A 59 -15.03 17.23 25.71
N ARG A 60 -14.54 16.07 25.29
CA ARG A 60 -14.94 14.76 25.84
C ARG A 60 -13.93 14.31 26.89
N PRO A 61 -14.36 13.60 27.97
CA PRO A 61 -13.47 13.17 29.04
C PRO A 61 -12.24 12.38 28.57
N GLU A 62 -12.40 11.57 27.53
CA GLU A 62 -11.33 10.72 26.98
C GLU A 62 -10.24 11.53 26.28
N THR A 63 -10.50 12.78 25.95
CA THR A 63 -9.63 13.65 25.18
C THR A 63 -8.88 14.66 26.01
N ILE A 64 -9.16 14.75 27.33
CA ILE A 64 -8.49 15.66 28.27
C ILE A 64 -6.96 15.49 28.22
N ARG A 65 -6.45 14.27 28.08
CA ARG A 65 -5.02 13.97 27.98
C ARG A 65 -4.34 14.65 26.79
N HIS A 66 -5.09 14.96 25.73
CA HIS A 66 -4.59 15.62 24.52
C HIS A 66 -4.56 17.14 24.65
N LEU A 67 -5.29 17.70 25.63
CA LEU A 67 -5.38 19.15 25.86
C LEU A 67 -4.08 19.74 26.41
N ALA A 68 -3.32 18.98 27.20
CA ALA A 68 -2.04 19.42 27.75
C ALA A 68 -0.97 19.62 26.63
N SER A 69 -1.06 18.88 25.55
CA SER A 69 -0.17 19.00 24.37
C SER A 69 -0.91 18.60 23.11
N PRO A 70 -1.73 19.46 22.51
CA PRO A 70 -2.60 19.09 21.38
C PRO A 70 -1.84 18.94 20.06
N LEU A 71 -0.67 19.57 19.92
CA LEU A 71 0.07 19.61 18.66
C LEU A 71 0.41 18.21 18.08
N PRO A 72 0.92 17.24 18.83
CA PRO A 72 1.24 15.92 18.29
C PRO A 72 0.02 15.19 17.74
N VAL A 73 -1.13 15.24 18.40
CA VAL A 73 -2.35 14.56 17.92
C VAL A 73 -2.90 15.25 16.67
N VAL A 74 -2.89 16.57 16.61
CA VAL A 74 -3.33 17.34 15.43
C VAL A 74 -2.43 17.03 14.23
N LEU A 75 -1.11 17.06 14.43
CA LEU A 75 -0.16 16.70 13.38
C LEU A 75 -0.34 15.25 12.92
N HIS A 76 -0.54 14.32 13.88
CA HIS A 76 -0.76 12.92 13.56
C HIS A 76 -2.00 12.74 12.68
N VAL A 77 -3.14 13.25 13.12
CA VAL A 77 -4.41 13.04 12.43
C VAL A 77 -4.42 13.70 11.07
N ALA A 78 -3.97 14.95 10.96
CA ALA A 78 -3.92 15.67 9.69
C ALA A 78 -2.98 14.97 8.69
N SER A 79 -1.76 14.62 9.12
CA SER A 79 -0.79 13.95 8.26
C SER A 79 -1.21 12.52 7.90
N ALA A 80 -1.80 11.76 8.82
CA ALA A 80 -2.31 10.41 8.55
C ALA A 80 -3.48 10.42 7.57
N ALA A 81 -4.41 11.38 7.70
CA ALA A 81 -5.53 11.54 6.75
C ALA A 81 -5.04 11.83 5.33
N ILE A 82 -4.11 12.79 5.17
CA ILE A 82 -3.48 13.10 3.88
C ILE A 82 -2.74 11.88 3.33
N TYR A 83 -1.94 11.21 4.17
CA TYR A 83 -1.16 10.03 3.79
C TYR A 83 -2.04 8.88 3.32
N ALA A 84 -3.10 8.55 4.07
CA ALA A 84 -4.03 7.48 3.72
C ALA A 84 -4.79 7.78 2.43
N THR A 85 -5.35 8.98 2.29
CA THR A 85 -6.20 9.35 1.16
C THR A 85 -5.42 9.49 -0.14
N LEU A 86 -4.40 10.33 -0.16
CA LEU A 86 -3.61 10.57 -1.38
C LEU A 86 -2.66 9.40 -1.68
N GLY A 87 -2.27 8.64 -0.67
CA GLY A 87 -1.45 7.44 -0.82
C GLY A 87 -2.12 6.37 -1.67
N ALA A 88 -3.44 6.18 -1.56
CA ALA A 88 -4.20 5.24 -2.38
C ALA A 88 -3.97 5.48 -3.89
N LEU A 89 -3.96 6.75 -4.31
CA LEU A 89 -3.78 7.12 -5.72
C LEU A 89 -2.37 6.83 -6.25
N GLN A 90 -1.36 6.74 -5.38
CA GLN A 90 0.02 6.43 -5.77
C GLN A 90 0.17 5.00 -6.33
N PHE A 91 -0.72 4.08 -5.92
CA PHE A 91 -0.68 2.68 -6.35
C PHE A 91 -1.47 2.42 -7.63
N VAL A 92 -2.28 3.39 -8.11
CA VAL A 92 -3.02 3.28 -9.38
C VAL A 92 -2.06 3.48 -10.55
N SER A 93 -1.66 2.38 -11.20
CA SER A 93 -0.65 2.41 -12.27
C SER A 93 -1.09 3.22 -13.49
N ALA A 94 -2.39 3.22 -13.83
CA ALA A 94 -2.94 4.03 -14.92
C ALA A 94 -2.79 5.52 -14.62
N PHE A 95 -3.10 5.95 -13.39
CA PHE A 95 -2.99 7.33 -12.96
C PHE A 95 -1.53 7.81 -12.94
N ARG A 96 -0.63 7.00 -12.38
CA ARG A 96 0.81 7.28 -12.34
C ARG A 96 1.43 7.46 -13.72
N ARG A 97 1.01 6.64 -14.72
CA ARG A 97 1.49 6.76 -16.10
C ARG A 97 0.97 8.00 -16.79
N ARG A 98 -0.29 8.39 -16.53
CA ARG A 98 -0.89 9.56 -17.15
C ARG A 98 -0.39 10.88 -16.55
N PHE A 99 -0.11 10.90 -15.25
CA PHE A 99 0.29 12.10 -14.51
C PHE A 99 1.60 11.90 -13.72
N PRO A 100 2.74 11.73 -14.39
CA PRO A 100 4.00 11.43 -13.70
C PRO A 100 4.52 12.60 -12.86
N GLY A 101 4.22 13.84 -13.23
CA GLY A 101 4.55 15.05 -12.45
C GLY A 101 3.80 15.08 -11.13
N TRP A 102 2.50 14.80 -11.17
CA TRP A 102 1.65 14.71 -9.97
C TRP A 102 2.13 13.60 -9.03
N HIS A 103 2.42 12.40 -9.56
CA HIS A 103 2.96 11.29 -8.76
C HIS A 103 4.22 11.70 -7.98
N ARG A 104 5.15 12.42 -8.62
CA ARG A 104 6.37 12.91 -7.95
C ARG A 104 6.10 13.99 -6.91
N ALA A 105 5.21 14.96 -7.22
CA ALA A 105 4.89 16.06 -6.31
C ALA A 105 4.17 15.55 -5.05
N VAL A 106 3.10 14.77 -5.24
CA VAL A 106 2.34 14.19 -4.13
C VAL A 106 3.16 13.14 -3.39
N GLY A 107 4.02 12.36 -4.07
CA GLY A 107 4.93 11.41 -3.42
C GLY A 107 5.87 12.09 -2.42
N ARG A 108 6.37 13.30 -2.70
CA ARG A 108 7.18 14.10 -1.76
C ARG A 108 6.35 14.58 -0.57
N LEU A 109 5.14 15.06 -0.81
CA LEU A 109 4.20 15.42 0.26
C LEU A 109 3.92 14.24 1.18
N LEU A 110 3.62 13.06 0.59
CA LEU A 110 3.31 11.85 1.34
C LEU A 110 4.50 11.33 2.15
N LEU A 111 5.73 11.50 1.67
CA LEU A 111 6.93 11.18 2.44
C LEU A 111 6.98 12.01 3.72
N VAL A 112 6.76 13.32 3.62
CA VAL A 112 6.73 14.22 4.79
C VAL A 112 5.56 13.88 5.72
N CYS A 113 4.35 13.73 5.18
CA CYS A 113 3.16 13.37 5.97
C CYS A 113 3.33 12.02 6.66
N GLY A 114 3.87 11.01 5.98
CA GLY A 114 4.11 9.69 6.56
C GLY A 114 5.14 9.73 7.70
N LEU A 115 6.21 10.52 7.56
CA LEU A 115 7.18 10.71 8.64
C LEU A 115 6.56 11.45 9.83
N ILE A 116 5.80 12.52 9.59
CA ILE A 116 5.08 13.25 10.65
C ILE A 116 4.11 12.32 11.37
N ALA A 117 3.33 11.52 10.63
CA ALA A 117 2.39 10.57 11.23
C ALA A 117 3.11 9.51 12.09
N GLY A 118 4.22 8.94 11.61
CA GLY A 118 5.00 7.96 12.35
C GLY A 118 5.67 8.55 13.61
N LEU A 119 6.30 9.72 13.47
CA LEU A 119 6.99 10.40 14.58
C LEU A 119 6.01 10.88 15.65
N SER A 120 4.88 11.47 15.25
CA SER A 120 3.85 11.92 16.19
C SER A 120 3.18 10.75 16.92
N ALA A 121 2.93 9.62 16.23
CA ALA A 121 2.44 8.39 16.86
C ALA A 121 3.42 7.87 17.91
N LEU A 122 4.71 7.84 17.57
CA LEU A 122 5.77 7.42 18.49
C LEU A 122 5.85 8.37 19.70
N TRP A 123 5.84 9.69 19.44
CA TRP A 123 5.86 10.71 20.47
C TRP A 123 4.66 10.56 21.43
N MET A 124 3.44 10.43 20.89
CA MET A 124 2.24 10.25 21.72
C MET A 124 2.30 8.97 22.55
N THR A 125 2.85 7.89 21.99
CA THR A 125 3.00 6.62 22.72
C THR A 125 3.99 6.74 23.88
N LEU A 126 5.05 7.55 23.74
CA LEU A 126 6.10 7.67 24.75
C LEU A 126 5.78 8.72 25.83
N PHE A 127 5.06 9.79 25.49
CA PHE A 127 4.94 10.97 26.36
C PHE A 127 3.52 11.28 26.83
N TYR A 128 2.46 10.72 26.19
CA TYR A 128 1.13 10.90 26.75
C TYR A 128 0.87 9.94 27.90
N THR A 129 0.11 10.40 28.88
CA THR A 129 -0.39 9.54 29.97
C THR A 129 -1.20 8.39 29.39
N HIS A 130 -0.82 7.18 29.72
CA HIS A 130 -1.52 5.98 29.29
C HIS A 130 -2.88 5.89 29.97
N LEU A 131 -3.88 5.41 29.23
CA LEU A 131 -5.19 5.11 29.81
C LEU A 131 -5.10 3.88 30.71
N PRO A 132 -6.00 3.75 31.71
CA PRO A 132 -6.02 2.60 32.62
C PRO A 132 -6.13 1.24 31.93
N ASP A 133 -6.66 1.22 30.70
CA ASP A 133 -6.81 0.03 29.86
C ASP A 133 -5.64 -0.22 28.88
N THR A 134 -4.54 0.50 29.03
CA THR A 134 -3.33 0.35 28.23
C THR A 134 -2.34 -0.53 28.96
N ASN A 135 -1.97 -1.68 28.38
CA ASN A 135 -0.92 -2.55 28.89
C ASN A 135 0.42 -2.36 28.16
N ASP A 136 1.50 -2.88 28.74
CA ASP A 136 2.86 -2.77 28.19
C ASP A 136 3.00 -3.39 26.79
N LEU A 137 2.25 -4.46 26.52
CA LEU A 137 2.23 -5.09 25.19
C LEU A 137 1.69 -4.14 24.13
N LEU A 138 0.61 -3.41 24.45
CA LEU A 138 0.03 -2.43 23.53
C LEU A 138 0.99 -1.29 23.25
N VAL A 139 1.69 -0.81 24.31
CA VAL A 139 2.73 0.21 24.17
C VAL A 139 3.87 -0.29 23.27
N ALA A 140 4.37 -1.49 23.53
CA ALA A 140 5.45 -2.10 22.73
C ALA A 140 5.04 -2.27 21.27
N ILE A 141 3.83 -2.73 20.98
CA ILE A 141 3.29 -2.87 19.62
C ILE A 141 3.23 -1.50 18.92
N ARG A 142 2.71 -0.46 19.58
CA ARG A 142 2.65 0.90 19.02
C ARG A 142 4.04 1.44 18.70
N ILE A 143 5.01 1.28 19.59
CA ILE A 143 6.41 1.68 19.37
C ILE A 143 6.98 0.92 18.16
N ALA A 144 6.82 -0.41 18.12
CA ALA A 144 7.33 -1.24 17.04
C ALA A 144 6.79 -0.83 15.67
N PHE A 145 5.46 -0.67 15.54
CA PHE A 145 4.86 -0.32 14.24
C PHE A 145 5.11 1.13 13.83
N SER A 146 5.13 2.09 14.76
CA SER A 146 5.51 3.48 14.47
C SER A 146 6.95 3.57 13.97
N SER A 147 7.88 2.91 14.65
CA SER A 147 9.29 2.85 14.26
C SER A 147 9.47 2.13 12.91
N THR A 148 8.74 1.04 12.69
CA THR A 148 8.75 0.29 11.43
C THR A 148 8.23 1.15 10.26
N MET A 149 7.19 1.94 10.46
CA MET A 149 6.68 2.86 9.44
C MET A 149 7.74 3.89 9.06
N ILE A 150 8.38 4.52 10.03
CA ILE A 150 9.47 5.49 9.81
C ILE A 150 10.61 4.84 9.03
N ALA A 151 11.03 3.64 9.45
CA ALA A 151 12.10 2.88 8.77
C ALA A 151 11.74 2.55 7.32
N PHE A 152 10.52 2.08 7.04
CA PHE A 152 10.09 1.74 5.69
C PHE A 152 10.03 2.96 4.77
N ILE A 153 9.55 4.11 5.26
CA ILE A 153 9.54 5.38 4.52
C ILE A 153 10.97 5.80 4.19
N THR A 154 11.86 5.76 5.19
CA THR A 154 13.27 6.14 5.02
C THR A 154 13.98 5.21 4.03
N LEU A 155 13.82 3.88 4.14
CA LEU A 155 14.38 2.91 3.22
C LEU A 155 13.84 3.09 1.79
N GLY A 156 12.55 3.39 1.68
CA GLY A 156 11.94 3.70 0.39
C GLY A 156 12.49 4.99 -0.23
N PHE A 157 12.72 6.01 0.57
CA PHE A 157 13.36 7.24 0.12
C PHE A 157 14.82 7.00 -0.30
N LEU A 158 15.60 6.27 0.48
CA LEU A 158 16.97 5.92 0.11
C LEU A 158 17.03 5.08 -1.19
N ALA A 159 16.08 4.18 -1.39
CA ALA A 159 15.99 3.39 -2.61
C ALA A 159 15.74 4.26 -3.86
N ILE A 160 14.84 5.26 -3.78
CA ILE A 160 14.59 6.15 -4.91
C ILE A 160 15.79 7.06 -5.21
N LEU A 161 16.54 7.50 -4.21
CA LEU A 161 17.79 8.24 -4.41
C LEU A 161 18.84 7.41 -5.18
N ARG A 162 18.85 6.09 -4.94
CA ARG A 162 19.69 5.12 -5.66
C ARG A 162 19.09 4.66 -6.99
N ARG A 163 17.97 5.24 -7.43
CA ARG A 163 17.22 4.86 -8.63
C ARG A 163 16.75 3.40 -8.66
N ASP A 164 16.70 2.73 -7.50
CA ASP A 164 16.16 1.37 -7.35
C ASP A 164 14.63 1.43 -7.19
N ILE A 165 13.94 1.56 -8.33
CA ILE A 165 12.47 1.70 -8.37
C ILE A 165 11.74 0.47 -7.78
N PRO A 166 12.14 -0.79 -8.08
CA PRO A 166 11.49 -1.95 -7.51
C PRO A 166 11.56 -1.98 -5.98
N ARG A 167 12.73 -1.63 -5.42
CA ARG A 167 12.95 -1.59 -3.97
C ARG A 167 12.20 -0.43 -3.32
N HIS A 168 12.24 0.77 -3.93
CA HIS A 168 11.43 1.92 -3.51
C HIS A 168 9.96 1.55 -3.40
N ARG A 169 9.40 0.95 -4.46
CA ARG A 169 7.99 0.55 -4.49
C ARG A 169 7.64 -0.44 -3.37
N ALA A 170 8.48 -1.45 -3.16
CA ALA A 170 8.25 -2.45 -2.12
C ALA A 170 8.25 -1.82 -0.71
N TRP A 171 9.17 -0.91 -0.42
CA TRP A 171 9.21 -0.21 0.86
C TRP A 171 8.01 0.73 1.06
N MET A 172 7.61 1.48 0.01
CA MET A 172 6.43 2.34 0.08
C MET A 172 5.14 1.55 0.28
N MET A 173 5.00 0.36 -0.32
CA MET A 173 3.85 -0.53 -0.08
C MET A 173 3.77 -0.98 1.37
N ARG A 174 4.89 -1.36 1.98
CA ARG A 174 4.95 -1.74 3.41
C ARG A 174 4.64 -0.56 4.32
N ALA A 175 5.22 0.60 4.04
CA ALA A 175 4.95 1.82 4.80
C ALA A 175 3.46 2.21 4.75
N TYR A 176 2.86 2.13 3.57
CA TYR A 176 1.45 2.43 3.38
C TYR A 176 0.53 1.40 4.09
N ALA A 177 0.90 0.13 4.07
CA ALA A 177 0.19 -0.92 4.79
C ALA A 177 0.14 -0.67 6.30
N VAL A 178 1.26 -0.21 6.88
CA VAL A 178 1.29 0.20 8.31
C VAL A 178 0.41 1.44 8.52
N GLY A 179 0.49 2.45 7.63
CA GLY A 179 -0.30 3.68 7.71
C GLY A 179 -1.81 3.47 7.62
N LEU A 180 -2.26 2.39 6.96
CA LEU A 180 -3.67 1.99 6.91
C LEU A 180 -4.15 1.24 8.17
N GLY A 181 -3.29 1.05 9.16
CA GLY A 181 -3.59 0.29 10.36
C GLY A 181 -4.89 0.70 11.04
N ALA A 182 -5.11 2.00 11.25
CA ALA A 182 -6.31 2.52 11.91
C ALA A 182 -7.62 2.09 11.21
N GLY A 183 -7.65 2.05 9.88
CA GLY A 183 -8.79 1.58 9.11
C GLY A 183 -9.08 0.10 9.34
N THR A 184 -8.06 -0.74 9.28
CA THR A 184 -8.19 -2.18 9.52
C THR A 184 -8.52 -2.47 10.99
N GLN A 185 -7.94 -1.71 11.92
CA GLN A 185 -8.25 -1.82 13.35
C GLN A 185 -9.74 -1.58 13.60
N ALA A 186 -10.32 -0.50 13.06
CA ALA A 186 -11.74 -0.21 13.24
C ALA A 186 -12.64 -1.38 12.75
N LEU A 187 -12.32 -2.00 11.62
CA LEU A 187 -13.04 -3.17 11.12
C LEU A 187 -12.86 -4.39 12.02
N VAL A 188 -11.63 -4.67 12.44
CA VAL A 188 -11.32 -5.83 13.30
C VAL A 188 -11.98 -5.68 14.68
N PHE A 189 -11.93 -4.47 15.27
CA PHE A 189 -12.62 -4.21 16.54
C PHE A 189 -14.14 -4.32 16.41
N MET A 190 -14.72 -3.74 15.36
CA MET A 190 -16.15 -3.83 15.09
C MET A 190 -16.63 -5.30 15.02
N VAL A 191 -15.89 -6.16 14.32
CA VAL A 191 -16.21 -7.58 14.21
C VAL A 191 -16.02 -8.29 15.57
N ALA A 192 -14.91 -8.04 16.25
CA ALA A 192 -14.61 -8.67 17.54
C ALA A 192 -15.66 -8.30 18.60
N GLU A 193 -16.02 -7.04 18.70
CA GLU A 193 -17.04 -6.55 19.62
C GLU A 193 -18.43 -7.11 19.31
N GLY A 194 -18.78 -7.23 18.01
CA GLY A 194 -20.06 -7.81 17.58
C GLY A 194 -20.19 -9.30 17.87
N VAL A 195 -19.07 -10.04 17.92
CA VAL A 195 -19.08 -11.50 18.15
C VAL A 195 -18.85 -11.87 19.62
N ALA A 196 -17.93 -11.19 20.31
CA ALA A 196 -17.46 -11.58 21.64
C ALA A 196 -17.63 -10.48 22.70
N GLY A 197 -18.18 -9.32 22.32
CA GLY A 197 -18.26 -8.16 23.19
C GLY A 197 -16.95 -7.37 23.27
N PRO A 198 -16.87 -6.31 24.10
CA PRO A 198 -15.72 -5.45 24.20
C PRO A 198 -14.49 -6.23 24.70
N PRO A 199 -13.35 -6.15 23.97
CA PRO A 199 -12.13 -6.88 24.33
C PRO A 199 -11.50 -6.30 25.60
N ASP A 200 -10.89 -7.17 26.39
CA ASP A 200 -10.05 -6.80 27.52
C ASP A 200 -8.74 -6.12 27.06
N GLN A 201 -7.89 -5.73 28.01
CA GLN A 201 -6.61 -5.06 27.68
C GLN A 201 -5.71 -5.90 26.79
N MET A 202 -5.63 -7.21 27.01
CA MET A 202 -4.83 -8.13 26.22
C MET A 202 -5.41 -8.30 24.84
N GLY A 203 -6.73 -8.51 24.74
CA GLY A 203 -7.46 -8.59 23.49
C GLY A 203 -7.29 -7.34 22.62
N LYS A 204 -7.35 -6.14 23.20
CA LYS A 204 -7.08 -4.87 22.50
C LYS A 204 -5.68 -4.86 21.89
N ALA A 205 -4.64 -5.23 22.64
CA ALA A 205 -3.27 -5.28 22.16
C ALA A 205 -3.12 -6.27 20.99
N LEU A 206 -3.67 -7.47 21.12
CA LEU A 206 -3.61 -8.52 20.11
C LEU A 206 -4.37 -8.14 18.84
N LEU A 207 -5.59 -7.62 18.94
CA LEU A 207 -6.39 -7.19 17.79
C LEU A 207 -5.73 -6.03 17.05
N MET A 208 -5.14 -5.08 17.77
CA MET A 208 -4.41 -3.97 17.17
C MET A 208 -3.16 -4.48 16.43
N GLY A 209 -2.35 -5.35 17.04
CA GLY A 209 -1.19 -5.96 16.42
C GLY A 209 -1.55 -6.81 15.20
N ALA A 210 -2.59 -7.65 15.30
CA ALA A 210 -3.09 -8.47 14.21
C ALA A 210 -3.52 -7.63 13.00
N SER A 211 -4.16 -6.49 13.22
CA SER A 211 -4.57 -5.58 12.14
C SER A 211 -3.39 -5.08 11.30
N TRP A 212 -2.30 -4.70 11.94
CA TRP A 212 -1.07 -4.32 11.21
C TRP A 212 -0.42 -5.49 10.50
N LEU A 213 -0.38 -6.68 11.13
CA LEU A 213 0.18 -7.89 10.50
C LEU A 213 -0.64 -8.33 9.28
N ILE A 214 -1.97 -8.23 9.32
CA ILE A 214 -2.86 -8.47 8.17
C ILE A 214 -2.49 -7.53 7.03
N ASN A 215 -2.37 -6.23 7.28
CA ASN A 215 -2.01 -5.25 6.25
C ASN A 215 -0.63 -5.53 5.65
N LEU A 216 0.37 -5.83 6.48
CA LEU A 216 1.72 -6.18 6.01
C LEU A 216 1.72 -7.50 5.22
N GLY A 217 0.94 -8.48 5.64
CA GLY A 217 0.76 -9.74 4.91
C GLY A 217 0.20 -9.52 3.50
N VAL A 218 -0.85 -8.68 3.39
CA VAL A 218 -1.43 -8.29 2.09
C VAL A 218 -0.41 -7.56 1.22
N ALA A 219 0.33 -6.60 1.80
CA ALA A 219 1.38 -5.88 1.08
C ALA A 219 2.49 -6.82 0.57
N GLU A 220 2.94 -7.76 1.41
CA GLU A 220 3.99 -8.72 1.04
C GLU A 220 3.54 -9.68 -0.05
N LEU A 221 2.29 -10.16 0.00
CA LEU A 221 1.70 -10.97 -1.07
C LEU A 221 1.65 -10.20 -2.39
N ALA A 222 1.26 -8.93 -2.37
CA ALA A 222 1.24 -8.07 -3.54
C ALA A 222 2.66 -7.88 -4.13
N ILE A 223 3.65 -7.59 -3.27
CA ILE A 223 5.05 -7.43 -3.67
C ILE A 223 5.60 -8.71 -4.30
N ARG A 224 5.31 -9.88 -3.72
CA ARG A 224 5.75 -11.19 -4.25
C ARG A 224 5.12 -11.47 -5.62
N ARG A 225 3.83 -11.22 -5.79
CA ARG A 225 3.13 -11.39 -7.08
C ARG A 225 3.71 -10.52 -8.17
N GLU A 226 4.03 -9.26 -7.88
CA GLU A 226 4.66 -8.36 -8.85
C GLU A 226 6.06 -8.83 -9.25
N ARG A 227 6.87 -9.30 -8.31
CA ARG A 227 8.21 -9.83 -8.60
C ARG A 227 8.15 -11.10 -9.44
N ALA A 228 7.18 -11.98 -9.20
CA ALA A 228 6.97 -13.19 -9.99
C ALA A 228 6.56 -12.86 -11.43
N ALA A 229 5.62 -11.92 -11.61
CA ALA A 229 5.18 -11.47 -12.93
C ALA A 229 6.34 -10.83 -13.73
N GLY A 230 7.21 -10.04 -13.08
CA GLY A 230 8.38 -9.45 -13.73
C GLY A 230 9.42 -10.47 -14.18
N ARG A 231 9.59 -11.58 -13.43
CA ARG A 231 10.51 -12.67 -13.81
C ARG A 231 10.00 -13.50 -14.98
N GLY A 232 8.70 -13.75 -15.07
CA GLY A 232 8.11 -14.51 -16.19
C GLY A 232 8.26 -13.82 -17.56
N ILE A 233 8.38 -12.50 -17.57
CA ILE A 233 8.58 -11.71 -18.80
C ILE A 233 10.06 -11.70 -19.23
N ALA A 234 10.99 -11.92 -18.31
CA ALA A 234 12.43 -11.84 -18.55
C ALA A 234 13.07 -13.14 -19.03
N SER A 235 12.34 -14.26 -19.09
CA SER A 235 12.86 -15.53 -19.60
C SER A 235 12.62 -15.61 -21.10
N PRO A 236 13.66 -15.53 -21.96
CA PRO A 236 13.50 -15.77 -23.38
C PRO A 236 13.11 -17.25 -23.61
N PRO A 237 12.31 -17.57 -24.65
CA PRO A 237 12.00 -18.94 -24.97
C PRO A 237 13.30 -19.67 -25.28
N VAL A 238 13.52 -20.80 -24.58
CA VAL A 238 14.62 -21.72 -24.91
C VAL A 238 14.40 -22.17 -26.33
N ARG A 239 15.21 -21.64 -27.26
CA ARG A 239 15.28 -22.18 -28.61
C ARG A 239 15.87 -23.58 -28.50
N THR A 240 15.03 -24.59 -28.46
CA THR A 240 15.41 -25.97 -28.77
C THR A 240 15.93 -25.96 -30.20
N GLY A 241 17.26 -25.95 -30.36
CA GLY A 241 17.91 -26.08 -31.65
C GLY A 241 17.53 -27.42 -32.24
N GLN A 242 16.71 -27.42 -33.30
CA GLN A 242 16.62 -28.54 -34.20
C GLN A 242 17.96 -28.62 -34.96
N HIS A 243 18.85 -29.47 -34.49
CA HIS A 243 19.94 -30.00 -35.32
C HIS A 243 19.31 -30.82 -36.43
N ALA A 244 19.05 -30.20 -37.56
CA ALA A 244 18.81 -30.91 -38.82
C ALA A 244 20.12 -31.55 -39.20
N GLY A 245 20.24 -32.87 -38.97
CA GLY A 245 21.34 -33.69 -39.46
C GLY A 245 21.28 -33.72 -41.01
N SER A 246 22.26 -33.07 -41.64
CA SER A 246 22.51 -33.24 -43.05
C SER A 246 23.24 -34.58 -43.25
N THR A 247 22.52 -35.58 -43.65
CA THR A 247 23.11 -36.87 -44.16
C THR A 247 23.69 -36.57 -45.55
N ILE A 248 25.00 -36.54 -45.65
CA ILE A 248 25.72 -36.58 -46.92
C ILE A 248 25.75 -38.04 -47.36
N GLN A 249 25.05 -38.39 -48.48
CA GLN A 249 25.26 -39.62 -49.20
C GLN A 249 26.31 -39.40 -50.26
N ILE A 250 27.34 -40.28 -50.25
CA ILE A 250 28.36 -40.49 -51.29
C ILE A 250 27.79 -41.38 -52.36
#